data_2bd3a76b74c08c59d817423ba673dcc9
#
_entry.id   2bd3a76b74c08c59d817423ba673dcc9
#
_cell.length_a   1.000
_cell.length_b   1.000
_cell.length_c   1.000
_cell.angle_alpha   90.00
_cell.angle_beta   90.00
_cell.angle_gamma   90.00
#
_symmetry.space_group_name_H-M   'P 1'
#
loop_
_entity.id
_entity.type
_entity.pdbx_description
1 polymer ?
#
loop_
_entity_poly.entity_id
_entity_poly.type
_entity_poly.pdbx_seq_one_letter_code
_entity_poly.pdbx_strand_id
1 'polypeptide(L)'
;TTARRQRQMCIRDSRKSQVGVASTWGMVTPCNMHINDLAEHTARGIRKSKGMPMLFNTITISDGISMGTEGMKYSLVSREVIADSIETVVGCQAYDGVVTIGGCDKNMPGCMMAIGRLNRPAVFVYGGTIMPGTHEGRDVDIVSIFEAVGQRAGGQITAKELEQIESRSIPGAGSCGGMYTANTMASAIEAMGMSLPNSSAQAAISKDKVKDCVKAGEAVMKLIDMNLCPRDIMTREAFENAITVVMALGGSTNAVLHLLAMAHSTGVNLKIDDYRRIGQKSPVLADLRPSGQFMMIDFVKIG
;
A
#
# COMPACT_ATOMS: atom_id res chain seq x y z
N THR A 1 -8.69 19.19 25.64
CA THR A 1 -9.25 20.52 25.40
C THR A 1 -10.77 20.46 25.25
N THR A 2 -11.47 21.56 25.40
CA THR A 2 -12.93 21.66 25.32
C THR A 2 -13.48 21.18 24.00
N ALA A 3 -12.82 21.51 22.88
CA ALA A 3 -13.20 21.08 21.55
C ALA A 3 -13.14 19.54 21.35
N ARG A 4 -12.22 18.87 22.04
CA ARG A 4 -12.11 17.41 22.03
C ARG A 4 -13.27 16.77 22.79
N ARG A 5 -13.69 17.35 23.92
CA ARG A 5 -14.83 16.85 24.72
C ARG A 5 -16.15 16.96 23.99
N GLN A 6 -16.34 18.00 23.19
CA GLN A 6 -17.58 18.22 22.41
C GLN A 6 -17.76 17.22 21.27
N ARG A 7 -16.67 16.63 20.76
CA ARG A 7 -16.69 15.68 19.63
C ARG A 7 -16.91 14.24 20.05
N GLN A 8 -16.87 13.92 21.32
CA GLN A 8 -17.00 12.56 21.82
C GLN A 8 -18.35 12.36 22.48
N MET A 9 -19.11 11.40 21.97
CA MET A 9 -20.43 11.06 22.49
C MET A 9 -20.38 10.40 23.88
N CYS A 10 -19.21 9.93 24.33
CA CYS A 10 -19.03 9.26 25.60
C CYS A 10 -17.88 9.89 26.41
N ILE A 11 -18.17 10.30 27.67
CA ILE A 11 -17.19 10.89 28.57
C ILE A 11 -15.97 9.97 28.81
N ARG A 12 -16.16 8.65 28.81
CA ARG A 12 -15.07 7.68 28.96
C ARG A 12 -14.07 7.75 27.79
N ASP A 13 -14.54 8.06 26.59
CA ASP A 13 -13.72 8.13 25.39
C ASP A 13 -13.06 9.48 25.18
N SER A 14 -13.55 10.54 25.89
CA SER A 14 -12.98 11.88 25.83
C SER A 14 -11.52 11.98 26.32
N ARG A 15 -11.04 10.99 27.04
CA ARG A 15 -9.66 10.90 27.55
C ARG A 15 -8.74 10.00 26.72
N LYS A 16 -9.29 9.26 25.75
CA LYS A 16 -8.54 8.37 24.88
C LYS A 16 -8.00 9.09 23.66
N SER A 17 -6.85 8.69 23.18
CA SER A 17 -6.37 9.12 21.87
C SER A 17 -7.27 8.58 20.78
N GLN A 18 -7.73 9.46 19.87
CA GLN A 18 -8.52 9.11 18.72
C GLN A 18 -7.61 8.87 17.51
N VAL A 19 -7.68 7.68 16.96
CA VAL A 19 -6.85 7.27 15.81
C VAL A 19 -7.73 6.99 14.61
N GLY A 20 -7.53 7.75 13.54
CA GLY A 20 -8.16 7.46 12.26
C GLY A 20 -7.63 6.15 11.68
N VAL A 21 -8.52 5.30 11.18
CA VAL A 21 -8.15 4.12 10.38
C VAL A 21 -8.72 4.35 8.99
N ALA A 22 -7.88 4.83 8.09
CA ALA A 22 -8.27 5.14 6.72
C ALA A 22 -8.16 3.88 5.85
N SER A 23 -9.29 3.36 5.43
CA SER A 23 -9.42 2.19 4.57
C SER A 23 -9.56 2.59 3.11
N THR A 24 -8.78 1.99 2.23
CA THR A 24 -8.97 2.10 0.78
C THR A 24 -9.82 0.95 0.23
N TRP A 25 -10.75 0.44 1.02
CA TRP A 25 -11.61 -0.64 0.63
C TRP A 25 -12.49 -0.31 -0.59
N GLY A 26 -12.70 -1.29 -1.44
CA GLY A 26 -13.64 -1.22 -2.55
C GLY A 26 -13.89 -2.61 -3.13
N MET A 27 -15.14 -2.92 -3.43
CA MET A 27 -15.52 -4.21 -4.04
C MET A 27 -15.04 -4.33 -5.50
N VAL A 28 -14.69 -3.22 -6.13
CA VAL A 28 -14.36 -3.14 -7.56
C VAL A 28 -13.00 -3.76 -7.92
N THR A 29 -12.13 -4.00 -6.94
CA THR A 29 -10.77 -4.49 -7.20
C THR A 29 -10.33 -5.56 -6.20
N PRO A 30 -9.73 -6.66 -6.66
CA PRO A 30 -9.14 -7.69 -5.79
C PRO A 30 -8.10 -7.13 -4.82
N CYS A 31 -7.39 -6.08 -5.21
CA CYS A 31 -6.39 -5.42 -4.37
C CYS A 31 -6.96 -4.85 -3.07
N ASN A 32 -8.24 -4.49 -3.06
CA ASN A 32 -8.84 -3.71 -1.98
C ASN A 32 -10.07 -4.35 -1.33
N MET A 33 -10.60 -5.45 -1.87
CA MET A 33 -11.86 -6.04 -1.41
C MET A 33 -11.82 -6.57 0.04
N HIS A 34 -10.64 -6.86 0.58
CA HIS A 34 -10.41 -7.38 1.94
C HIS A 34 -9.95 -6.31 2.94
N ILE A 35 -9.70 -5.08 2.51
CA ILE A 35 -9.07 -4.04 3.35
C ILE A 35 -9.94 -3.64 4.54
N ASN A 36 -11.26 -3.74 4.46
CA ASN A 36 -12.12 -3.48 5.62
C ASN A 36 -11.86 -4.47 6.76
N ASP A 37 -11.63 -5.73 6.46
CA ASP A 37 -11.28 -6.73 7.49
C ASP A 37 -9.95 -6.38 8.15
N LEU A 38 -8.97 -5.93 7.35
CA LEU A 38 -7.69 -5.47 7.86
C LEU A 38 -7.83 -4.21 8.73
N ALA A 39 -8.74 -3.31 8.37
CA ALA A 39 -9.04 -2.12 9.17
C ALA A 39 -9.63 -2.48 10.55
N GLU A 40 -10.54 -3.47 10.60
CA GLU A 40 -11.07 -3.98 11.88
C GLU A 40 -9.97 -4.65 12.73
N HIS A 41 -9.03 -5.37 12.11
CA HIS A 41 -7.89 -5.93 12.83
C HIS A 41 -6.98 -4.83 13.39
N THR A 42 -6.73 -3.78 12.64
CA THR A 42 -5.98 -2.60 13.09
C THR A 42 -6.70 -1.91 14.26
N ALA A 43 -8.01 -1.75 14.17
CA ALA A 43 -8.85 -1.19 15.23
C ALA A 43 -8.76 -2.01 16.53
N ARG A 44 -8.65 -3.34 16.44
CA ARG A 44 -8.42 -4.19 17.62
C ARG A 44 -7.10 -3.87 18.31
N GLY A 45 -6.01 -3.64 17.55
CA GLY A 45 -4.71 -3.24 18.09
C GLY A 45 -4.77 -1.89 18.82
N ILE A 46 -5.46 -0.91 18.22
CA ILE A 46 -5.68 0.41 18.82
C ILE A 46 -6.48 0.28 20.15
N ARG A 47 -7.57 -0.49 20.14
CA ARG A 47 -8.39 -0.72 21.37
C ARG A 47 -7.59 -1.43 22.46
N LYS A 48 -6.78 -2.43 22.09
CA LYS A 48 -5.89 -3.16 23.03
C LYS A 48 -4.90 -2.22 23.69
N SER A 49 -4.41 -1.20 22.97
CA SER A 49 -3.55 -0.14 23.52
C SER A 49 -4.32 1.05 24.10
N LYS A 50 -5.60 0.84 24.45
CA LYS A 50 -6.48 1.82 25.10
C LYS A 50 -6.81 3.07 24.26
N GLY A 51 -6.51 3.08 22.97
CA GLY A 51 -6.94 4.11 22.01
C GLY A 51 -8.39 3.92 21.56
N MET A 52 -8.89 4.89 20.81
CA MET A 52 -10.22 4.88 20.18
C MET A 52 -10.07 4.91 18.67
N PRO A 53 -10.28 3.80 17.97
CA PRO A 53 -10.20 3.75 16.51
C PRO A 53 -11.43 4.40 15.88
N MET A 54 -11.21 5.18 14.84
CA MET A 54 -12.22 5.85 14.03
C MET A 54 -12.05 5.41 12.58
N LEU A 55 -12.81 4.38 12.18
CA LEU A 55 -12.74 3.80 10.84
C LEU A 55 -13.47 4.69 9.84
N PHE A 56 -12.85 4.93 8.70
CA PHE A 56 -13.47 5.61 7.56
C PHE A 56 -12.84 5.13 6.25
N ASN A 57 -13.58 5.28 5.15
CA ASN A 57 -13.08 4.94 3.83
C ASN A 57 -12.69 6.17 3.03
N THR A 58 -11.64 6.02 2.22
CA THR A 58 -11.36 6.87 1.06
C THR A 58 -11.69 6.11 -0.21
N ILE A 59 -11.63 6.80 -1.35
CA ILE A 59 -11.87 6.15 -2.65
C ILE A 59 -10.74 5.16 -2.99
N THR A 60 -11.07 4.22 -3.87
CA THR A 60 -10.10 3.38 -4.58
C THR A 60 -10.50 3.20 -6.03
N ILE A 61 -9.51 3.00 -6.89
CA ILE A 61 -9.69 2.54 -8.27
C ILE A 61 -8.70 1.41 -8.54
N SER A 62 -8.89 0.67 -9.63
CA SER A 62 -7.98 -0.38 -10.08
C SER A 62 -7.37 -0.01 -11.43
N ASP A 63 -6.06 0.17 -11.45
CA ASP A 63 -5.30 0.40 -12.68
C ASP A 63 -5.42 -0.82 -13.63
N GLY A 64 -5.34 -2.03 -13.09
CA GLY A 64 -5.43 -3.26 -13.88
C GLY A 64 -6.75 -3.41 -14.63
N ILE A 65 -7.88 -3.04 -13.99
CA ILE A 65 -9.20 -3.11 -14.62
C ILE A 65 -9.41 -2.00 -15.64
N SER A 66 -8.88 -0.80 -15.39
CA SER A 66 -9.03 0.35 -16.28
C SER A 66 -8.00 0.41 -17.41
N MET A 67 -6.99 -0.45 -17.38
CA MET A 67 -5.90 -0.46 -18.38
C MET A 67 -6.45 -0.65 -19.80
N GLY A 68 -5.96 0.18 -20.73
CA GLY A 68 -6.42 0.17 -22.12
C GLY A 68 -7.77 0.84 -22.38
N THR A 69 -8.42 1.40 -21.34
CA THR A 69 -9.70 2.13 -21.46
C THR A 69 -9.54 3.62 -21.16
N GLU A 70 -10.58 4.42 -21.47
CA GLU A 70 -10.66 5.84 -21.07
C GLU A 70 -10.57 6.02 -19.54
N GLY A 71 -10.95 5.02 -18.75
CA GLY A 71 -10.86 5.03 -17.29
C GLY A 71 -9.43 5.21 -16.77
N MET A 72 -8.41 4.84 -17.54
CA MET A 72 -7.02 4.99 -17.14
C MET A 72 -6.58 6.46 -16.93
N LYS A 73 -7.29 7.42 -17.51
CA LYS A 73 -7.06 8.86 -17.30
C LYS A 73 -7.28 9.29 -15.85
N TYR A 74 -8.08 8.56 -15.09
CA TYR A 74 -8.37 8.83 -13.68
C TYR A 74 -7.34 8.20 -12.72
N SER A 75 -6.47 7.32 -13.21
CA SER A 75 -5.53 6.56 -12.39
C SER A 75 -4.65 7.48 -11.54
N LEU A 76 -3.84 8.34 -12.14
CA LEU A 76 -2.93 9.19 -11.38
C LEU A 76 -3.66 10.26 -10.56
N VAL A 77 -4.77 10.78 -11.04
CA VAL A 77 -5.61 11.77 -10.36
C VAL A 77 -6.15 11.20 -9.04
N SER A 78 -6.50 9.91 -9.00
CA SER A 78 -7.02 9.26 -7.80
C SER A 78 -6.05 9.33 -6.61
N ARG A 79 -4.73 9.36 -6.86
CA ARG A 79 -3.71 9.51 -5.81
C ARG A 79 -3.89 10.80 -5.00
N GLU A 80 -4.13 11.92 -5.70
CA GLU A 80 -4.36 13.21 -5.04
C GLU A 80 -5.68 13.22 -4.28
N VAL A 81 -6.76 12.71 -4.90
CA VAL A 81 -8.08 12.65 -4.25
C VAL A 81 -8.04 11.77 -2.98
N ILE A 82 -7.31 10.67 -3.02
CA ILE A 82 -7.09 9.81 -1.84
C ILE A 82 -6.37 10.60 -0.73
N ALA A 83 -5.28 11.28 -1.08
CA ALA A 83 -4.53 12.09 -0.13
C ALA A 83 -5.40 13.19 0.48
N ASP A 84 -6.11 13.94 -0.34
CA ASP A 84 -6.97 15.05 0.08
C ASP A 84 -8.13 14.57 0.96
N SER A 85 -8.75 13.42 0.63
CA SER A 85 -9.86 12.88 1.41
C SER A 85 -9.41 12.43 2.81
N ILE A 86 -8.25 11.77 2.93
CA ILE A 86 -7.70 11.36 4.22
C ILE A 86 -7.30 12.58 5.05
N GLU A 87 -6.61 13.53 4.44
CA GLU A 87 -6.21 14.78 5.09
C GLU A 87 -7.43 15.55 5.61
N THR A 88 -8.48 15.65 4.79
CA THR A 88 -9.74 16.32 5.15
C THR A 88 -10.40 15.69 6.37
N VAL A 89 -10.55 14.37 6.40
CA VAL A 89 -11.22 13.66 7.51
C VAL A 89 -10.37 13.78 8.78
N VAL A 90 -9.10 13.43 8.72
CA VAL A 90 -8.21 13.43 9.88
C VAL A 90 -8.00 14.85 10.42
N GLY A 91 -7.87 15.82 9.52
CA GLY A 91 -7.72 17.24 9.86
C GLY A 91 -8.97 17.80 10.53
N CYS A 92 -10.13 17.64 9.89
CA CYS A 92 -11.43 18.13 10.37
C CYS A 92 -11.78 17.52 11.74
N GLN A 93 -11.61 16.22 11.90
CA GLN A 93 -11.94 15.51 13.15
C GLN A 93 -10.83 15.63 14.19
N ALA A 94 -9.69 16.24 13.84
CA ALA A 94 -8.53 16.44 14.71
C ALA A 94 -8.09 15.15 15.43
N TYR A 95 -7.99 14.02 14.68
CA TYR A 95 -7.48 12.77 15.26
C TYR A 95 -6.03 12.92 15.72
N ASP A 96 -5.66 12.19 16.76
CA ASP A 96 -4.33 12.27 17.36
C ASP A 96 -3.27 11.53 16.55
N GLY A 97 -3.69 10.54 15.74
CA GLY A 97 -2.87 9.76 14.85
C GLY A 97 -3.69 9.10 13.76
N VAL A 98 -3.04 8.43 12.83
CA VAL A 98 -3.70 7.75 11.72
C VAL A 98 -2.98 6.45 11.34
N VAL A 99 -3.76 5.41 11.06
CA VAL A 99 -3.28 4.25 10.30
C VAL A 99 -3.96 4.27 8.94
N THR A 100 -3.20 4.19 7.88
CA THR A 100 -3.73 4.09 6.53
C THR A 100 -3.46 2.70 5.97
N ILE A 101 -4.43 2.14 5.27
CA ILE A 101 -4.34 0.79 4.70
C ILE A 101 -4.58 0.88 3.19
N GLY A 102 -3.58 0.51 2.40
CA GLY A 102 -3.61 0.61 0.95
C GLY A 102 -3.20 -0.68 0.26
N GLY A 103 -3.84 -1.00 -0.88
CA GLY A 103 -3.62 -2.23 -1.62
C GLY A 103 -3.29 -2.06 -3.09
N CYS A 104 -3.65 -0.95 -3.72
CA CYS A 104 -3.46 -0.74 -5.16
C CYS A 104 -2.46 0.38 -5.46
N ASP A 105 -2.04 0.49 -6.71
CA ASP A 105 -0.95 1.34 -7.21
C ASP A 105 -0.98 2.78 -6.68
N LYS A 106 -2.12 3.44 -6.74
CA LYS A 106 -2.27 4.85 -6.38
C LYS A 106 -2.70 5.08 -4.93
N ASN A 107 -3.27 4.02 -4.30
CA ASN A 107 -3.69 4.11 -2.89
C ASN A 107 -2.50 4.38 -1.96
N MET A 108 -1.42 3.60 -2.14
CA MET A 108 -0.29 3.64 -1.23
C MET A 108 0.42 4.99 -1.25
N PRO A 109 0.83 5.54 -2.40
CA PRO A 109 1.41 6.88 -2.42
C PRO A 109 0.41 7.95 -1.98
N GLY A 110 -0.89 7.84 -2.29
CA GLY A 110 -1.92 8.75 -1.79
C GLY A 110 -2.02 8.75 -0.27
N CYS A 111 -2.04 7.57 0.36
CA CYS A 111 -1.98 7.41 1.81
C CYS A 111 -0.74 8.07 2.41
N MET A 112 0.42 7.83 1.82
CA MET A 112 1.69 8.38 2.30
C MET A 112 1.79 9.91 2.14
N MET A 113 1.23 10.45 1.07
CA MET A 113 1.13 11.92 0.89
C MET A 113 0.27 12.55 1.98
N ALA A 114 -0.89 11.95 2.29
CA ALA A 114 -1.75 12.39 3.40
C ALA A 114 -1.01 12.35 4.74
N ILE A 115 -0.32 11.24 5.04
CA ILE A 115 0.51 11.07 6.24
C ILE A 115 1.56 12.19 6.33
N GLY A 116 2.28 12.46 5.25
CA GLY A 116 3.30 13.49 5.20
C GLY A 116 2.76 14.92 5.39
N ARG A 117 1.60 15.23 4.78
CA ARG A 117 0.93 16.54 4.92
C ARG A 117 0.39 16.78 6.33
N LEU A 118 -0.29 15.78 6.90
CA LEU A 118 -0.86 15.82 8.25
C LEU A 118 0.19 15.92 9.34
N ASN A 119 1.32 15.29 9.16
CA ASN A 119 2.42 15.22 10.14
C ASN A 119 1.95 14.88 11.57
N ARG A 120 1.09 13.87 11.68
CA ARG A 120 0.62 13.29 12.93
C ARG A 120 1.11 11.86 13.04
N PRO A 121 1.38 11.32 14.24
CA PRO A 121 1.81 9.95 14.43
C PRO A 121 1.04 8.99 13.52
N ALA A 122 1.76 8.22 12.69
CA ALA A 122 1.13 7.43 11.66
C ALA A 122 1.88 6.13 11.37
N VAL A 123 1.11 5.12 10.93
CA VAL A 123 1.64 3.85 10.40
C VAL A 123 0.91 3.55 9.10
N PHE A 124 1.64 3.11 8.09
CA PHE A 124 1.07 2.55 6.88
C PHE A 124 0.97 1.03 6.99
N VAL A 125 -0.10 0.44 6.49
CA VAL A 125 -0.29 -1.00 6.37
C VAL A 125 -0.52 -1.37 4.91
N TYR A 126 0.27 -2.27 4.38
CA TYR A 126 0.07 -2.84 3.07
C TYR A 126 -1.04 -3.90 3.10
N GLY A 127 -1.95 -3.87 2.14
CA GLY A 127 -3.01 -4.86 2.00
C GLY A 127 -2.53 -6.29 1.74
N GLY A 128 -1.30 -6.43 1.27
CA GLY A 128 -0.67 -7.72 1.01
C GLY A 128 -0.74 -8.17 -0.45
N THR A 129 0.18 -9.05 -0.84
CA THR A 129 0.25 -9.58 -2.20
C THR A 129 -0.76 -10.70 -2.42
N ILE A 130 -1.30 -10.82 -3.64
CA ILE A 130 -2.19 -11.92 -4.02
C ILE A 130 -1.41 -13.24 -4.13
N MET A 131 -2.08 -14.35 -3.82
CA MET A 131 -1.56 -15.68 -4.17
C MET A 131 -1.65 -15.86 -5.69
N PRO A 132 -0.65 -16.51 -6.33
CA PRO A 132 -0.75 -16.84 -7.75
C PRO A 132 -1.89 -17.83 -8.02
N GLY A 133 -2.45 -17.74 -9.21
CA GLY A 133 -3.26 -18.82 -9.75
C GLY A 133 -2.39 -19.89 -10.36
N THR A 134 -3.00 -21.01 -10.79
CA THR A 134 -2.27 -22.10 -11.45
C THR A 134 -2.99 -22.51 -12.74
N HIS A 135 -2.27 -22.53 -13.84
CA HIS A 135 -2.73 -23.04 -15.12
C HIS A 135 -1.67 -23.98 -15.72
N GLU A 136 -2.05 -25.23 -16.01
CA GLU A 136 -1.17 -26.28 -16.56
C GLU A 136 0.14 -26.47 -15.76
N GLY A 137 0.06 -26.42 -14.44
CA GLY A 137 1.20 -26.59 -13.54
C GLY A 137 2.15 -25.38 -13.44
N ARG A 138 1.78 -24.24 -14.04
CA ARG A 138 2.53 -22.98 -13.97
C ARG A 138 1.76 -21.93 -13.20
N ASP A 139 2.50 -21.10 -12.46
CA ASP A 139 1.93 -19.95 -11.79
C ASP A 139 1.53 -18.86 -12.78
N VAL A 140 0.28 -18.38 -12.65
CA VAL A 140 -0.30 -17.32 -13.49
C VAL A 140 -0.80 -16.15 -12.64
N ASP A 141 -0.71 -14.96 -13.22
CA ASP A 141 -1.10 -13.70 -12.60
C ASP A 141 -1.76 -12.75 -13.61
N ILE A 142 -1.95 -11.49 -13.24
CA ILE A 142 -2.55 -10.48 -14.12
C ILE A 142 -1.76 -10.27 -15.41
N VAL A 143 -0.43 -10.37 -15.39
CA VAL A 143 0.39 -10.23 -16.59
C VAL A 143 0.18 -11.41 -17.52
N SER A 144 0.02 -12.62 -16.98
CA SER A 144 -0.32 -13.80 -17.77
C SER A 144 -1.62 -13.63 -18.57
N ILE A 145 -2.60 -12.88 -18.03
CA ILE A 145 -3.84 -12.53 -18.77
C ILE A 145 -3.51 -11.60 -19.95
N PHE A 146 -2.71 -10.55 -19.72
CA PHE A 146 -2.35 -9.62 -20.81
C PHE A 146 -1.55 -10.30 -21.91
N GLU A 147 -0.63 -11.20 -21.57
CA GLU A 147 0.11 -12.02 -22.50
C GLU A 147 -0.83 -12.95 -23.31
N ALA A 148 -1.78 -13.59 -22.62
CA ALA A 148 -2.76 -14.47 -23.25
C ALA A 148 -3.71 -13.71 -24.21
N VAL A 149 -4.10 -12.48 -23.88
CA VAL A 149 -4.87 -11.60 -24.79
C VAL A 149 -4.06 -11.33 -26.06
N GLY A 150 -2.76 -11.01 -25.93
CA GLY A 150 -1.85 -10.83 -27.06
C GLY A 150 -1.69 -12.11 -27.91
N GLN A 151 -1.50 -13.25 -27.27
CA GLN A 151 -1.42 -14.57 -27.92
C GLN A 151 -2.72 -14.92 -28.67
N ARG A 152 -3.88 -14.60 -28.08
CA ARG A 152 -5.18 -14.80 -28.71
C ARG A 152 -5.34 -13.91 -29.95
N ALA A 153 -4.96 -12.65 -29.86
CA ALA A 153 -4.98 -11.73 -31.00
C ALA A 153 -4.05 -12.19 -32.14
N GLY A 154 -2.90 -12.78 -31.79
CA GLY A 154 -1.95 -13.39 -32.72
C GLY A 154 -2.35 -14.80 -33.21
N GLY A 155 -3.49 -15.34 -32.80
CA GLY A 155 -3.97 -16.68 -33.23
C GLY A 155 -3.20 -17.87 -32.63
N GLN A 156 -2.40 -17.63 -31.57
CA GLN A 156 -1.56 -18.65 -30.92
C GLN A 156 -2.33 -19.52 -29.93
N ILE A 157 -3.39 -18.99 -29.34
CA ILE A 157 -4.28 -19.70 -28.40
C ILE A 157 -5.75 -19.56 -28.83
N THR A 158 -6.58 -20.46 -28.37
CA THR A 158 -8.03 -20.44 -28.59
C THR A 158 -8.74 -19.51 -27.61
N ALA A 159 -10.01 -19.13 -27.88
CA ALA A 159 -10.83 -18.38 -26.94
C ALA A 159 -11.05 -19.15 -25.63
N LYS A 160 -11.17 -20.48 -25.70
CA LYS A 160 -11.34 -21.35 -24.52
C LYS A 160 -10.09 -21.36 -23.62
N GLU A 161 -8.91 -21.38 -24.21
CA GLU A 161 -7.64 -21.30 -23.45
C GLU A 161 -7.50 -19.95 -22.77
N LEU A 162 -7.83 -18.84 -23.46
CA LEU A 162 -7.85 -17.52 -22.85
C LEU A 162 -8.79 -17.50 -21.64
N GLU A 163 -10.03 -17.95 -21.76
CA GLU A 163 -11.02 -18.03 -20.66
C GLU A 163 -10.49 -18.86 -19.47
N GLN A 164 -9.79 -19.96 -19.75
CA GLN A 164 -9.17 -20.78 -18.70
C GLN A 164 -8.06 -20.04 -17.94
N ILE A 165 -7.23 -19.27 -18.64
CA ILE A 165 -6.19 -18.45 -18.01
C ILE A 165 -6.82 -17.33 -17.17
N GLU A 166 -7.78 -16.60 -17.75
CA GLU A 166 -8.50 -15.52 -17.05
C GLU A 166 -9.14 -15.99 -15.75
N SER A 167 -9.87 -17.13 -15.80
CA SER A 167 -10.58 -17.66 -14.63
C SER A 167 -9.67 -18.13 -13.49
N ARG A 168 -8.37 -18.33 -13.75
CA ARG A 168 -7.41 -18.88 -12.79
C ARG A 168 -6.37 -17.88 -12.30
N SER A 169 -6.14 -16.79 -13.04
CA SER A 169 -5.01 -15.90 -12.78
C SER A 169 -5.17 -15.01 -11.55
N ILE A 170 -6.39 -14.74 -11.11
CA ILE A 170 -6.69 -13.88 -9.94
C ILE A 170 -7.59 -14.65 -8.97
N PRO A 171 -7.01 -15.56 -8.15
CA PRO A 171 -7.80 -16.51 -7.36
C PRO A 171 -8.42 -15.92 -6.08
N GLY A 172 -8.22 -14.63 -5.79
CA GLY A 172 -8.73 -14.04 -4.54
C GLY A 172 -8.30 -12.61 -4.31
N ALA A 173 -8.22 -12.24 -3.04
CA ALA A 173 -7.87 -10.90 -2.61
C ALA A 173 -6.35 -10.69 -2.57
N GLY A 174 -5.92 -9.47 -2.83
CA GLY A 174 -4.54 -9.02 -2.73
C GLY A 174 -4.09 -8.20 -3.92
N SER A 175 -2.99 -7.50 -3.75
CA SER A 175 -2.32 -6.74 -4.81
C SER A 175 -1.57 -7.65 -5.75
N CYS A 176 -1.29 -7.19 -6.97
CA CYS A 176 -0.60 -7.97 -8.01
C CYS A 176 0.63 -8.72 -7.49
N GLY A 177 0.83 -9.99 -7.93
CA GLY A 177 1.83 -10.89 -7.36
C GLY A 177 3.28 -10.60 -7.74
N GLY A 178 3.55 -9.86 -8.82
CA GLY A 178 4.90 -9.47 -9.22
C GLY A 178 5.39 -8.20 -8.53
N MET A 179 6.64 -7.80 -8.80
CA MET A 179 7.23 -6.53 -8.34
C MET A 179 6.74 -5.36 -9.20
N TYR A 180 5.42 -5.29 -9.37
CA TYR A 180 4.71 -4.18 -9.99
C TYR A 180 4.61 -3.03 -9.00
N THR A 181 3.84 -1.99 -9.32
CA THR A 181 3.82 -0.77 -8.51
C THR A 181 3.42 -1.00 -7.05
N ALA A 182 2.45 -1.89 -6.80
CA ALA A 182 1.96 -2.16 -5.44
C ALA A 182 3.06 -2.75 -4.53
N ASN A 183 3.68 -3.86 -4.91
CA ASN A 183 4.76 -4.45 -4.13
C ASN A 183 5.99 -3.54 -4.05
N THR A 184 6.29 -2.81 -5.12
CA THR A 184 7.38 -1.81 -5.14
C THR A 184 7.16 -0.73 -4.10
N MET A 185 5.96 -0.14 -4.05
CA MET A 185 5.66 0.91 -3.09
C MET A 185 5.57 0.38 -1.68
N ALA A 186 5.04 -0.82 -1.46
CA ALA A 186 5.02 -1.45 -0.15
C ALA A 186 6.45 -1.63 0.40
N SER A 187 7.37 -2.17 -0.40
CA SER A 187 8.77 -2.35 -0.03
C SER A 187 9.50 -1.01 0.20
N ALA A 188 9.21 0.00 -0.62
CA ALA A 188 9.75 1.35 -0.45
C ALA A 188 9.28 2.00 0.86
N ILE A 189 8.00 1.87 1.21
CA ILE A 189 7.41 2.42 2.44
C ILE A 189 7.98 1.71 3.68
N GLU A 190 8.18 0.40 3.60
CA GLU A 190 8.83 -0.35 4.68
C GLU A 190 10.30 0.07 4.85
N ALA A 191 11.06 0.17 3.77
CA ALA A 191 12.45 0.64 3.80
C ALA A 191 12.58 2.08 4.31
N MET A 192 11.54 2.90 4.13
CA MET A 192 11.46 4.26 4.64
C MET A 192 11.16 4.29 6.16
N GLY A 193 10.71 3.20 6.77
CA GLY A 193 10.36 3.12 8.18
C GLY A 193 8.91 3.49 8.51
N MET A 194 8.02 3.60 7.52
CA MET A 194 6.62 3.98 7.72
C MET A 194 5.67 2.79 7.81
N SER A 195 6.16 1.57 7.64
CA SER A 195 5.47 0.30 7.78
C SER A 195 6.24 -0.60 8.75
N LEU A 196 5.59 -1.58 9.35
CA LEU A 196 6.27 -2.53 10.23
C LEU A 196 7.18 -3.47 9.43
N PRO A 197 8.27 -3.98 10.03
CA PRO A 197 9.14 -4.94 9.36
C PRO A 197 8.38 -6.17 8.85
N ASN A 198 8.66 -6.60 7.63
CA ASN A 198 8.03 -7.69 6.87
C ASN A 198 6.56 -7.44 6.48
N SER A 199 6.02 -6.23 6.67
CA SER A 199 4.65 -5.89 6.24
C SER A 199 4.49 -5.96 4.73
N SER A 200 5.50 -5.55 3.95
CA SER A 200 5.48 -5.50 2.49
C SER A 200 5.50 -6.88 1.83
N ALA A 201 6.02 -7.90 2.52
CA ALA A 201 6.22 -9.23 1.94
C ALA A 201 5.04 -10.20 2.19
N GLN A 202 4.05 -9.84 3.00
CA GLN A 202 3.01 -10.77 3.44
C GLN A 202 1.91 -10.96 2.39
N ALA A 203 1.42 -12.19 2.27
CA ALA A 203 0.23 -12.49 1.49
C ALA A 203 -1.02 -11.87 2.13
N ALA A 204 -1.92 -11.33 1.31
CA ALA A 204 -3.12 -10.62 1.73
C ALA A 204 -4.03 -11.41 2.68
N ILE A 205 -4.13 -12.72 2.43
CA ILE A 205 -5.01 -13.65 3.18
C ILE A 205 -4.27 -14.41 4.30
N SER A 206 -3.02 -14.04 4.60
CA SER A 206 -2.22 -14.76 5.61
C SER A 206 -2.62 -14.40 7.04
N LYS A 207 -2.41 -15.35 7.95
CA LYS A 207 -2.56 -15.09 9.39
C LYS A 207 -1.55 -14.05 9.90
N ASP A 208 -0.41 -13.95 9.24
CA ASP A 208 0.63 -12.99 9.62
C ASP A 208 0.23 -11.57 9.22
N LYS A 209 -0.48 -11.38 8.10
CA LYS A 209 -1.09 -10.09 7.75
C LYS A 209 -2.10 -9.62 8.80
N VAL A 210 -2.91 -10.52 9.33
CA VAL A 210 -3.83 -10.20 10.43
C VAL A 210 -3.07 -9.74 11.69
N LYS A 211 -1.98 -10.43 12.03
CA LYS A 211 -1.11 -10.05 13.17
C LYS A 211 -0.44 -8.70 12.93
N ASP A 212 0.03 -8.46 11.71
CA ASP A 212 0.64 -7.22 11.28
C ASP A 212 -0.30 -6.03 11.50
N CYS A 213 -1.55 -6.14 11.06
CA CYS A 213 -2.58 -5.12 11.28
C CYS A 213 -2.80 -4.80 12.77
N VAL A 214 -2.89 -5.83 13.61
CA VAL A 214 -3.02 -5.63 15.07
C VAL A 214 -1.79 -4.91 15.63
N LYS A 215 -0.59 -5.34 15.24
CA LYS A 215 0.67 -4.68 15.66
C LYS A 215 0.78 -3.24 15.15
N ALA A 216 0.31 -2.94 13.95
CA ALA A 216 0.27 -1.58 13.42
C ALA A 216 -0.64 -0.67 14.27
N GLY A 217 -1.79 -1.18 14.70
CA GLY A 217 -2.65 -0.48 15.65
C GLY A 217 -2.01 -0.25 17.03
N GLU A 218 -1.20 -1.18 17.52
CA GLU A 218 -0.41 -1.02 18.74
C GLU A 218 0.74 -0.01 18.53
N ALA A 219 1.38 -0.05 17.36
CA ALA A 219 2.52 0.80 17.02
C ALA A 219 2.13 2.28 16.94
N VAL A 220 1.02 2.63 16.28
CA VAL A 220 0.58 4.02 16.18
C VAL A 220 0.30 4.62 17.57
N MET A 221 -0.20 3.84 18.52
CA MET A 221 -0.40 4.29 19.89
C MET A 221 0.93 4.62 20.59
N LYS A 222 1.98 3.81 20.36
CA LYS A 222 3.33 4.11 20.86
C LYS A 222 3.92 5.36 20.22
N LEU A 223 3.71 5.57 18.91
CA LEU A 223 4.15 6.78 18.22
C LEU A 223 3.48 8.04 18.79
N ILE A 224 2.19 7.95 19.16
CA ILE A 224 1.47 9.03 19.84
C ILE A 224 2.11 9.34 21.20
N ASP A 225 2.39 8.31 22.01
CA ASP A 225 3.03 8.48 23.32
C ASP A 225 4.43 9.08 23.20
N MET A 226 5.18 8.72 22.16
CA MET A 226 6.52 9.26 21.86
C MET A 226 6.48 10.63 21.19
N ASN A 227 5.32 11.07 20.72
CA ASN A 227 5.14 12.24 19.86
C ASN A 227 6.04 12.21 18.61
N LEU A 228 6.22 11.01 18.04
CA LEU A 228 7.03 10.79 16.84
C LEU A 228 6.16 10.90 15.59
N CYS A 229 6.47 11.89 14.77
CA CYS A 229 5.68 12.28 13.61
C CYS A 229 6.31 11.80 12.28
N PRO A 230 5.54 11.68 11.20
CA PRO A 230 6.05 11.21 9.91
C PRO A 230 7.25 11.98 9.36
N ARG A 231 7.32 13.29 9.55
CA ARG A 231 8.45 14.09 9.05
C ARG A 231 9.75 13.85 9.83
N ASP A 232 9.66 13.26 11.04
CA ASP A 232 10.83 12.82 11.80
C ASP A 232 11.41 11.51 11.24
N ILE A 233 10.57 10.71 10.55
CA ILE A 233 10.93 9.41 9.98
C ILE A 233 11.23 9.54 8.48
N MET A 234 10.40 10.25 7.72
CA MET A 234 10.50 10.45 6.27
C MET A 234 11.56 11.50 5.92
N THR A 235 12.79 11.26 6.41
CA THR A 235 13.94 12.11 6.15
C THR A 235 14.49 11.90 4.74
N ARG A 236 15.46 12.70 4.34
CA ARG A 236 16.18 12.52 3.08
C ARG A 236 16.79 11.13 2.97
N GLU A 237 17.42 10.64 4.02
CA GLU A 237 18.05 9.32 4.09
C GLU A 237 17.01 8.20 3.98
N ALA A 238 15.84 8.36 4.56
CA ALA A 238 14.73 7.41 4.45
C ALA A 238 14.26 7.27 2.99
N PHE A 239 14.16 8.37 2.25
CA PHE A 239 13.88 8.32 0.81
C PHE A 239 15.00 7.67 0.01
N GLU A 240 16.27 7.91 0.34
CA GLU A 240 17.40 7.26 -0.32
C GLU A 240 17.42 5.74 -0.03
N ASN A 241 17.09 5.32 1.19
CA ASN A 241 16.89 3.91 1.52
C ASN A 241 15.78 3.27 0.69
N ALA A 242 14.63 3.95 0.59
CA ALA A 242 13.51 3.49 -0.25
C ALA A 242 13.93 3.31 -1.72
N ILE A 243 14.63 4.29 -2.30
CA ILE A 243 15.12 4.20 -3.68
C ILE A 243 16.10 3.02 -3.82
N THR A 244 17.01 2.83 -2.86
CA THR A 244 17.98 1.73 -2.87
C THR A 244 17.29 0.38 -2.91
N VAL A 245 16.26 0.17 -2.07
CA VAL A 245 15.46 -1.07 -2.05
C VAL A 245 14.68 -1.25 -3.35
N VAL A 246 14.08 -0.19 -3.88
CA VAL A 246 13.39 -0.25 -5.20
C VAL A 246 14.34 -0.71 -6.30
N MET A 247 15.58 -0.19 -6.33
CA MET A 247 16.59 -0.60 -7.31
C MET A 247 17.01 -2.06 -7.10
N ALA A 248 17.26 -2.46 -5.86
CA ALA A 248 17.68 -3.83 -5.52
C ALA A 248 16.62 -4.89 -5.88
N LEU A 249 15.34 -4.54 -5.78
CA LEU A 249 14.23 -5.43 -6.11
C LEU A 249 13.83 -5.40 -7.61
N GLY A 250 14.45 -4.54 -8.42
CA GLY A 250 14.01 -4.34 -9.82
C GLY A 250 12.59 -3.77 -9.91
N GLY A 251 12.26 -2.84 -9.02
CA GLY A 251 10.91 -2.32 -8.85
C GLY A 251 10.39 -1.44 -10.01
N SER A 252 9.12 -1.16 -9.96
CA SER A 252 8.38 -0.37 -10.96
C SER A 252 8.91 1.07 -11.08
N THR A 253 9.01 1.56 -12.31
CA THR A 253 9.36 2.95 -12.62
C THR A 253 8.36 3.97 -12.05
N ASN A 254 7.13 3.56 -11.74
CA ASN A 254 6.14 4.41 -11.06
C ASN A 254 6.64 4.89 -9.69
N ALA A 255 7.53 4.17 -9.03
CA ALA A 255 8.14 4.61 -7.78
C ALA A 255 8.84 5.97 -7.90
N VAL A 256 9.38 6.32 -9.08
CA VAL A 256 10.04 7.61 -9.30
C VAL A 256 9.06 8.76 -9.05
N LEU A 257 7.92 8.75 -9.74
CA LEU A 257 6.95 9.81 -9.60
C LEU A 257 6.24 9.78 -8.22
N HIS A 258 6.08 8.61 -7.62
CA HIS A 258 5.40 8.49 -6.33
C HIS A 258 6.27 8.95 -5.16
N LEU A 259 7.53 8.54 -5.11
CA LEU A 259 8.45 9.00 -4.06
C LEU A 259 8.75 10.50 -4.18
N LEU A 260 8.81 11.07 -5.40
CA LEU A 260 8.92 12.52 -5.59
C LEU A 260 7.71 13.26 -5.00
N ALA A 261 6.48 12.77 -5.23
CA ALA A 261 5.28 13.37 -4.68
C ALA A 261 5.19 13.24 -3.15
N MET A 262 5.60 12.10 -2.61
CA MET A 262 5.69 11.87 -1.16
C MET A 262 6.74 12.79 -0.51
N ALA A 263 7.92 12.93 -1.12
CA ALA A 263 8.95 13.84 -0.66
C ALA A 263 8.49 15.29 -0.68
N HIS A 264 7.80 15.71 -1.74
CA HIS A 264 7.19 17.04 -1.81
C HIS A 264 6.19 17.26 -0.67
N SER A 265 5.35 16.27 -0.37
CA SER A 265 4.35 16.33 0.71
C SER A 265 4.96 16.44 2.11
N THR A 266 6.21 16.00 2.29
CA THR A 266 6.96 16.10 3.55
C THR A 266 7.95 17.26 3.60
N GLY A 267 8.13 17.99 2.49
CA GLY A 267 9.10 19.09 2.38
C GLY A 267 10.54 18.62 2.13
N VAL A 268 10.75 17.33 1.78
CA VAL A 268 12.05 16.79 1.45
C VAL A 268 12.42 17.12 0.00
N ASN A 269 13.60 17.69 -0.22
CA ASN A 269 14.10 18.03 -1.55
C ASN A 269 14.70 16.79 -2.25
N LEU A 270 13.82 15.95 -2.81
CA LEU A 270 14.21 14.80 -3.64
C LEU A 270 14.13 15.18 -5.12
N LYS A 271 15.12 14.76 -5.92
CA LYS A 271 15.23 15.06 -7.34
C LYS A 271 15.31 13.78 -8.17
N ILE A 272 14.95 13.85 -9.44
CA ILE A 272 15.04 12.72 -10.36
C ILE A 272 16.49 12.22 -10.52
N ASP A 273 17.48 13.11 -10.43
CA ASP A 273 18.90 12.74 -10.52
C ASP A 273 19.38 11.87 -9.34
N ASP A 274 18.67 11.91 -8.21
CA ASP A 274 18.98 11.04 -7.07
C ASP A 274 18.80 9.56 -7.41
N TYR A 275 17.76 9.25 -8.19
CA TYR A 275 17.52 7.88 -8.66
C TYR A 275 18.67 7.38 -9.54
N ARG A 276 19.19 8.23 -10.42
CA ARG A 276 20.35 7.90 -11.25
C ARG A 276 21.58 7.66 -10.39
N ARG A 277 21.87 8.56 -9.45
CA ARG A 277 23.02 8.47 -8.55
C ARG A 277 22.99 7.22 -7.68
N ILE A 278 21.81 6.89 -7.12
CA ILE A 278 21.64 5.72 -6.25
C ILE A 278 21.65 4.44 -7.10
N GLY A 279 20.91 4.42 -8.22
CA GLY A 279 20.80 3.25 -9.10
C GLY A 279 22.15 2.82 -9.68
N GLN A 280 23.08 3.74 -9.94
CA GLN A 280 24.45 3.39 -10.38
C GLN A 280 25.27 2.61 -9.34
N LYS A 281 24.87 2.67 -8.06
CA LYS A 281 25.56 2.02 -6.94
C LYS A 281 24.80 0.80 -6.39
N SER A 282 23.54 0.67 -6.75
CA SER A 282 22.66 -0.37 -6.22
C SER A 282 22.49 -1.50 -7.24
N PRO A 283 23.03 -2.69 -6.99
CA PRO A 283 22.81 -3.83 -7.87
C PRO A 283 21.37 -4.33 -7.75
N VAL A 284 20.83 -4.91 -8.84
CA VAL A 284 19.60 -5.69 -8.80
C VAL A 284 19.90 -7.03 -8.15
N LEU A 285 19.18 -7.38 -7.10
CA LEU A 285 19.38 -8.59 -6.31
C LEU A 285 18.28 -9.64 -6.51
N ALA A 286 17.05 -9.19 -6.83
CA ALA A 286 15.90 -10.05 -6.92
C ALA A 286 15.48 -10.28 -8.38
N ASP A 287 15.22 -11.55 -8.73
CA ASP A 287 14.74 -11.98 -10.06
C ASP A 287 13.21 -12.04 -10.09
N LEU A 288 12.55 -10.90 -9.83
CA LEU A 288 11.10 -10.79 -9.70
C LEU A 288 10.42 -10.34 -11.01
N ARG A 289 9.21 -10.86 -11.27
CA ARG A 289 8.36 -10.39 -12.38
C ARG A 289 8.08 -8.88 -12.25
N PRO A 290 8.00 -8.12 -13.34
CA PRO A 290 7.90 -8.56 -14.75
C PRO A 290 9.22 -8.86 -15.44
N SER A 291 10.35 -8.41 -14.93
CA SER A 291 11.67 -8.59 -15.56
C SER A 291 12.32 -9.95 -15.23
N GLY A 292 11.90 -10.60 -14.16
CA GLY A 292 12.39 -11.89 -13.68
C GLY A 292 11.36 -12.99 -13.72
N GLN A 293 11.64 -14.09 -13.02
CA GLN A 293 10.86 -15.32 -13.08
C GLN A 293 9.91 -15.50 -11.88
N PHE A 294 10.26 -14.96 -10.71
CA PHE A 294 9.59 -15.23 -9.45
C PHE A 294 8.52 -14.18 -9.11
N MET A 295 7.57 -14.57 -8.28
CA MET A 295 6.57 -13.67 -7.70
C MET A 295 6.94 -13.24 -6.29
N MET A 296 6.29 -12.21 -5.76
CA MET A 296 6.55 -11.72 -4.40
C MET A 296 6.34 -12.79 -3.34
N ILE A 297 5.38 -13.71 -3.56
CA ILE A 297 5.12 -14.82 -2.64
C ILE A 297 6.29 -15.82 -2.55
N ASP A 298 7.08 -15.94 -3.60
CA ASP A 298 8.28 -16.79 -3.58
C ASP A 298 9.38 -16.14 -2.76
N PHE A 299 9.50 -14.81 -2.84
CA PHE A 299 10.43 -14.05 -2.02
C PHE A 299 10.11 -14.19 -0.52
N VAL A 300 8.83 -14.20 -0.16
CA VAL A 300 8.37 -14.43 1.23
C VAL A 300 8.83 -15.79 1.77
N LYS A 301 8.91 -16.83 0.93
CA LYS A 301 9.33 -18.18 1.35
C LYS A 301 10.82 -18.28 1.71
N ILE A 302 11.61 -17.32 1.31
CA ILE A 302 13.05 -17.30 1.61
C ILE A 302 13.31 -16.87 3.08
N GLY A 303 12.41 -16.15 3.70
CA GLY A 303 12.46 -15.72 5.12
C GLY A 303 12.74 -14.25 5.27
#